data_b1d7b0ff0407f47408409fbf84f40182
#
_entry.id   b1d7b0ff0407f47408409fbf84f40182
#
_cell.length_a   1.000
_cell.length_b   1.000
_cell.length_c   1.000
_cell.angle_alpha   90.00
_cell.angle_beta   90.00
_cell.angle_gamma   90.00
#
_symmetry.space_group_name_H-M   'P 1'
#
loop_
_entity.id
_entity.type
_entity.pdbx_description
1 polymer ?
#
loop_
_entity_poly.entity_id
_entity_poly.type
_entity_poly.pdbx_seq_one_letter_code
_entity_poly.pdbx_strand_id
1 'polypeptide(L)'
;DSTATAGSDYVAKSGTLTFAPGDSVKTVVVDITDDAVAEGRERFVLNLSNAMGATIVDDNGLAEIGANDAAAVSQPRLSVAENLVVGESDGYVDIVVSLSAPAQNVVTVNYTTANGTATNYGNDYETASGTLNYAIGETTKVVRVALPEHAGVEGLEYFRFDLSSPTNAVIGQRSAMVSIVD
;
A
#
# COMPACT_ATOMS: atom_id res chain seq x y z
N ASP A 1 -0.74 -0.24 -18.33
CA ASP A 1 -1.01 1.19 -18.24
C ASP A 1 -2.45 1.45 -17.77
N SER A 2 -2.66 2.51 -17.06
CA SER A 2 -3.96 3.11 -16.77
C SER A 2 -3.82 4.63 -16.97
N THR A 3 -3.69 5.43 -15.92
CA THR A 3 -3.27 6.82 -16.06
C THR A 3 -1.74 6.93 -16.13
N ALA A 4 -1.04 6.08 -15.40
CA ALA A 4 0.42 5.96 -15.51
C ALA A 4 0.81 5.21 -16.81
N THR A 5 1.88 5.66 -17.44
CA THR A 5 2.39 5.17 -18.73
C THR A 5 3.74 4.48 -18.54
N ALA A 6 3.86 3.25 -19.03
CA ALA A 6 5.12 2.53 -19.00
C ALA A 6 6.19 3.25 -19.82
N GLY A 7 7.37 3.41 -19.24
CA GLY A 7 8.52 4.09 -19.84
C GLY A 7 8.68 5.56 -19.43
N SER A 8 7.61 6.28 -19.07
CA SER A 8 7.68 7.57 -18.39
C SER A 8 7.58 7.41 -16.88
N ASP A 9 6.52 6.78 -16.39
CA ASP A 9 6.17 6.80 -14.97
C ASP A 9 6.62 5.55 -14.22
N TYR A 10 6.79 4.44 -14.93
CA TYR A 10 7.29 3.19 -14.36
C TYR A 10 7.95 2.28 -15.41
N VAL A 11 8.76 1.34 -14.93
CA VAL A 11 9.38 0.33 -15.78
C VAL A 11 8.45 -0.89 -15.93
N ALA A 12 7.97 -1.14 -17.15
CA ALA A 12 7.09 -2.28 -17.41
C ALA A 12 7.75 -3.60 -16.96
N LYS A 13 6.98 -4.42 -16.25
CA LYS A 13 7.40 -5.77 -15.83
C LYS A 13 6.52 -6.83 -16.50
N SER A 14 7.14 -7.91 -16.90
CA SER A 14 6.44 -9.13 -17.33
C SER A 14 7.28 -10.35 -16.95
N GLY A 15 6.63 -11.47 -16.72
CA GLY A 15 7.32 -12.70 -16.35
C GLY A 15 6.36 -13.77 -15.86
N THR A 16 6.92 -14.85 -15.34
CA THR A 16 6.16 -15.95 -14.75
C THR A 16 6.46 -16.03 -13.26
N LEU A 17 5.42 -16.07 -12.45
CA LEU A 17 5.52 -16.35 -11.02
C LEU A 17 5.43 -17.88 -10.83
N THR A 18 6.43 -18.45 -10.14
CA THR A 18 6.42 -19.87 -9.81
C THR A 18 6.30 -20.02 -8.29
N PHE A 19 5.25 -20.72 -7.88
CA PHE A 19 5.00 -21.07 -6.49
C PHE A 19 5.52 -22.50 -6.25
N ALA A 20 6.51 -22.65 -5.37
CA ALA A 20 6.93 -23.96 -4.90
C ALA A 20 5.92 -24.49 -3.85
N PRO A 21 5.93 -25.81 -3.56
CA PRO A 21 5.13 -26.33 -2.46
C PRO A 21 5.47 -25.60 -1.15
N GLY A 22 4.45 -25.02 -0.52
CA GLY A 22 4.57 -24.20 0.69
C GLY A 22 4.63 -22.69 0.44
N ASP A 23 4.79 -22.23 -0.81
CA ASP A 23 4.73 -20.79 -1.11
C ASP A 23 3.26 -20.31 -1.17
N SER A 24 2.91 -19.35 -0.34
CA SER A 24 1.58 -18.72 -0.33
C SER A 24 1.55 -17.34 -0.99
N VAL A 25 2.67 -16.61 -0.99
CA VAL A 25 2.78 -15.25 -1.53
C VAL A 25 3.99 -15.11 -2.45
N LYS A 26 3.84 -14.30 -3.51
CA LYS A 26 4.93 -13.82 -4.36
C LYS A 26 4.80 -12.33 -4.57
N THR A 27 5.90 -11.61 -4.42
CA THR A 27 5.97 -10.16 -4.63
C THR A 27 6.51 -9.84 -6.02
N VAL A 28 5.85 -8.91 -6.70
CA VAL A 28 6.34 -8.31 -7.94
C VAL A 28 6.80 -6.88 -7.65
N VAL A 29 8.09 -6.61 -7.79
CA VAL A 29 8.64 -5.26 -7.64
C VAL A 29 8.59 -4.55 -8.99
N VAL A 30 7.98 -3.37 -9.03
CA VAL A 30 7.93 -2.47 -10.19
C VAL A 30 8.70 -1.20 -9.86
N ASP A 31 9.70 -0.87 -10.67
CA ASP A 31 10.50 0.33 -10.50
C ASP A 31 9.73 1.54 -11.03
N ILE A 32 9.62 2.59 -10.21
CA ILE A 32 8.99 3.87 -10.58
C ILE A 32 10.06 4.78 -11.17
N THR A 33 9.72 5.46 -12.25
CA THR A 33 10.58 6.46 -12.89
C THR A 33 10.30 7.83 -12.26
N ASP A 34 11.33 8.56 -11.91
CA ASP A 34 11.28 9.92 -11.39
C ASP A 34 11.83 10.87 -12.46
N ASP A 35 11.11 11.95 -12.77
CA ASP A 35 11.54 12.98 -13.70
C ASP A 35 11.16 14.39 -13.17
N ALA A 36 11.20 15.42 -13.98
CA ALA A 36 10.89 16.80 -13.55
C ALA A 36 9.55 17.32 -14.13
N VAL A 37 8.71 16.42 -14.63
CA VAL A 37 7.38 16.76 -15.14
C VAL A 37 6.39 16.76 -13.98
N ALA A 38 5.67 17.86 -13.81
CA ALA A 38 4.65 17.96 -12.76
C ALA A 38 3.48 17.04 -13.07
N GLU A 39 3.31 16.02 -12.24
CA GLU A 39 2.29 14.99 -12.42
C GLU A 39 1.37 14.91 -11.22
N GLY A 40 0.11 14.56 -11.47
CA GLY A 40 -0.84 14.22 -10.44
C GLY A 40 -0.68 12.74 -10.02
N ARG A 41 -1.58 12.30 -9.14
CA ARG A 41 -1.65 10.89 -8.78
C ARG A 41 -2.03 10.05 -10.00
N GLU A 42 -1.29 8.98 -10.23
CA GLU A 42 -1.46 8.09 -11.36
C GLU A 42 -1.59 6.63 -10.94
N ARG A 43 -1.99 5.78 -11.88
CA ARG A 43 -2.26 4.36 -11.60
C ARG A 43 -1.80 3.48 -12.76
N PHE A 44 -1.30 2.31 -12.41
CA PHE A 44 -1.09 1.21 -13.35
C PHE A 44 -1.67 -0.09 -12.79
N VAL A 45 -1.83 -1.07 -13.66
CA VAL A 45 -2.42 -2.37 -13.32
C VAL A 45 -1.42 -3.47 -13.59
N LEU A 46 -1.25 -4.37 -12.64
CA LEU A 46 -0.60 -5.66 -12.82
C LEU A 46 -1.67 -6.69 -13.15
N ASN A 47 -1.53 -7.38 -14.28
CA ASN A 47 -2.49 -8.41 -14.69
C ASN A 47 -1.88 -9.80 -14.55
N LEU A 48 -2.63 -10.73 -13.99
CA LEU A 48 -2.29 -12.14 -13.92
C LEU A 48 -3.03 -12.90 -15.01
N SER A 49 -2.37 -13.89 -15.62
CA SER A 49 -2.98 -14.73 -16.65
C SER A 49 -2.32 -16.11 -16.73
N ASN A 50 -2.97 -17.04 -17.43
CA ASN A 50 -2.39 -18.35 -17.77
C ASN A 50 -1.94 -19.18 -16.56
N ALA A 51 -2.69 -19.17 -15.47
CA ALA A 51 -2.36 -19.98 -14.29
C ALA A 51 -2.41 -21.48 -14.62
N MET A 52 -1.43 -22.21 -14.12
CA MET A 52 -1.36 -23.67 -14.19
C MET A 52 -1.34 -24.23 -12.78
N GLY A 53 -2.26 -25.17 -12.49
CA GLY A 53 -2.37 -25.79 -11.17
C GLY A 53 -3.11 -24.95 -10.12
N ALA A 54 -3.61 -23.78 -10.51
CA ALA A 54 -4.42 -22.89 -9.66
C ALA A 54 -5.49 -22.17 -10.47
N THR A 55 -6.48 -21.59 -9.77
CA THR A 55 -7.50 -20.73 -10.36
C THR A 55 -7.20 -19.28 -9.98
N ILE A 56 -7.20 -18.38 -10.96
CA ILE A 56 -7.11 -16.95 -10.71
C ILE A 56 -8.51 -16.47 -10.27
N VAL A 57 -8.61 -15.95 -9.06
CA VAL A 57 -9.86 -15.41 -8.50
C VAL A 57 -9.95 -13.91 -8.78
N ASP A 58 -8.82 -13.21 -8.70
CA ASP A 58 -8.66 -11.81 -9.09
C ASP A 58 -7.42 -11.69 -9.97
N ASP A 59 -7.61 -11.21 -11.18
CA ASP A 59 -6.55 -11.12 -12.19
C ASP A 59 -5.89 -9.75 -12.28
N ASN A 60 -6.33 -8.79 -11.45
CA ASN A 60 -5.90 -7.40 -11.51
C ASN A 60 -5.41 -6.87 -10.17
N GLY A 61 -4.15 -6.48 -10.10
CA GLY A 61 -3.57 -5.70 -9.00
C GLY A 61 -3.45 -4.23 -9.41
N LEU A 62 -4.08 -3.32 -8.69
CA LEU A 62 -3.97 -1.87 -8.92
C LEU A 62 -2.84 -1.30 -8.07
N ALA A 63 -1.89 -0.61 -8.71
CA ALA A 63 -0.87 0.18 -8.05
C ALA A 63 -1.08 1.68 -8.32
N GLU A 64 -0.73 2.50 -7.34
CA GLU A 64 -0.89 3.95 -7.41
C GLU A 64 0.46 4.63 -7.19
N ILE A 65 0.82 5.54 -8.09
CA ILE A 65 1.99 6.42 -7.99
C ILE A 65 1.51 7.74 -7.41
N GLY A 66 2.18 8.21 -6.35
CA GLY A 66 1.88 9.51 -5.74
C GLY A 66 2.21 10.67 -6.67
N ALA A 67 1.56 11.81 -6.47
CA ALA A 67 1.90 13.03 -7.19
C ALA A 67 3.34 13.46 -6.91
N ASN A 68 4.09 13.82 -7.95
CA ASN A 68 5.44 14.35 -7.89
C ASN A 68 5.52 15.62 -8.76
N ASP A 69 6.47 16.51 -8.46
CA ASP A 69 6.73 17.78 -9.18
C ASP A 69 5.50 18.68 -9.42
N ALA A 70 4.34 18.30 -8.90
CA ALA A 70 3.12 19.06 -8.99
C ALA A 70 3.16 20.33 -8.14
N ALA A 71 2.45 21.38 -8.56
CA ALA A 71 2.34 22.60 -7.78
C ALA A 71 1.72 22.34 -6.39
N ALA A 72 2.35 22.87 -5.35
CA ALA A 72 1.87 22.70 -3.97
C ALA A 72 0.49 23.32 -3.76
N VAL A 73 -0.39 22.59 -3.05
CA VAL A 73 -1.76 23.00 -2.75
C VAL A 73 -1.98 23.23 -1.25
N SER A 74 -2.97 24.03 -0.91
CA SER A 74 -3.26 24.38 0.49
C SER A 74 -3.84 23.21 1.29
N GLN A 75 -4.61 22.34 0.65
CA GLN A 75 -5.28 21.18 1.27
C GLN A 75 -5.24 19.96 0.36
N PRO A 76 -4.10 19.25 0.29
CA PRO A 76 -4.02 17.99 -0.45
C PRO A 76 -4.92 16.91 0.20
N ARG A 77 -5.27 15.88 -0.57
CA ARG A 77 -6.02 14.73 -0.07
C ARG A 77 -5.06 13.66 0.41
N LEU A 78 -5.25 13.22 1.64
CA LEU A 78 -4.58 12.04 2.22
C LEU A 78 -5.33 10.78 1.82
N SER A 79 -4.59 9.75 1.43
CA SER A 79 -5.17 8.44 1.12
C SER A 79 -4.20 7.32 1.50
N VAL A 80 -4.77 6.19 1.89
CA VAL A 80 -4.10 4.90 2.01
C VAL A 80 -4.71 3.94 0.98
N ALA A 81 -3.96 2.91 0.55
CA ALA A 81 -4.51 1.87 -0.33
C ALA A 81 -5.69 1.16 0.36
N GLU A 82 -6.76 0.85 -0.40
CA GLU A 82 -7.97 0.26 0.19
C GLU A 82 -7.74 -1.15 0.72
N ASN A 83 -7.02 -1.97 -0.06
CA ASN A 83 -6.77 -3.37 0.26
C ASN A 83 -5.29 -3.70 0.04
N LEU A 84 -4.72 -4.39 1.00
CA LEU A 84 -3.37 -4.94 0.95
C LEU A 84 -3.45 -6.43 1.26
N VAL A 85 -2.62 -7.23 0.60
CA VAL A 85 -2.46 -8.65 0.90
C VAL A 85 -0.99 -8.90 1.19
N VAL A 86 -0.72 -9.63 2.26
CA VAL A 86 0.63 -9.94 2.71
C VAL A 86 0.68 -11.38 3.22
N GLY A 87 1.79 -12.07 3.01
CA GLY A 87 2.06 -13.35 3.64
C GLY A 87 2.54 -13.17 5.08
N GLU A 88 2.11 -14.02 6.00
CA GLU A 88 2.61 -13.99 7.38
C GLU A 88 4.14 -14.15 7.39
N SER A 89 4.66 -15.07 6.59
CA SER A 89 6.10 -15.32 6.42
C SER A 89 6.92 -14.13 5.89
N ASP A 90 6.28 -13.06 5.37
CA ASP A 90 6.97 -11.83 4.99
C ASP A 90 7.46 -11.03 6.20
N GLY A 91 6.90 -11.30 7.40
CA GLY A 91 7.30 -10.72 8.68
C GLY A 91 6.86 -9.28 8.90
N TYR A 92 6.37 -8.59 7.89
CA TYR A 92 5.83 -7.23 7.99
C TYR A 92 5.01 -6.83 6.75
N VAL A 93 4.22 -5.78 6.91
CA VAL A 93 3.60 -5.07 5.79
C VAL A 93 3.98 -3.59 5.82
N ASP A 94 4.34 -3.04 4.67
CA ASP A 94 4.58 -1.60 4.49
C ASP A 94 3.32 -0.93 3.93
N ILE A 95 2.71 -0.09 4.75
CA ILE A 95 1.48 0.64 4.41
C ILE A 95 1.85 2.05 3.96
N VAL A 96 1.61 2.33 2.69
CA VAL A 96 1.89 3.63 2.08
C VAL A 96 0.72 4.58 2.32
N VAL A 97 1.02 5.77 2.84
CA VAL A 97 0.07 6.88 2.99
C VAL A 97 0.55 8.03 2.11
N SER A 98 -0.29 8.48 1.18
CA SER A 98 0.08 9.47 0.18
C SER A 98 -0.78 10.73 0.21
N LEU A 99 -0.19 11.86 -0.20
CA LEU A 99 -0.87 13.11 -0.52
C LEU A 99 -1.14 13.17 -2.04
N SER A 100 -2.24 13.77 -2.43
CA SER A 100 -2.60 13.97 -3.85
C SER A 100 -1.74 15.00 -4.57
N ALA A 101 -1.00 15.82 -3.84
CA ALA A 101 -0.06 16.81 -4.33
C ALA A 101 0.81 17.31 -3.14
N PRO A 102 1.97 17.92 -3.39
CA PRO A 102 2.74 18.59 -2.34
C PRO A 102 1.90 19.63 -1.60
N ALA A 103 2.06 19.72 -0.29
CA ALA A 103 1.36 20.71 0.53
C ALA A 103 2.14 22.02 0.63
N GLN A 104 1.44 23.15 0.75
CA GLN A 104 2.03 24.45 1.03
C GLN A 104 2.49 24.59 2.49
N ASN A 105 1.96 23.78 3.37
CA ASN A 105 2.29 23.77 4.80
C ASN A 105 2.56 22.33 5.26
N VAL A 106 3.22 22.20 6.40
CA VAL A 106 3.41 20.90 7.05
C VAL A 106 2.04 20.23 7.26
N VAL A 107 1.91 19.00 6.79
CA VAL A 107 0.70 18.18 6.99
C VAL A 107 0.98 17.17 8.08
N THR A 108 0.03 16.97 8.97
CA THR A 108 0.06 15.87 9.95
C THR A 108 -1.20 15.03 9.83
N VAL A 109 -1.10 13.76 10.14
CA VAL A 109 -2.25 12.83 10.25
C VAL A 109 -1.93 11.75 11.26
N ASN A 110 -2.89 11.42 12.11
CA ASN A 110 -2.77 10.31 13.02
C ASN A 110 -3.14 9.00 12.32
N TYR A 111 -2.45 7.94 12.68
CA TYR A 111 -2.77 6.59 12.21
C TYR A 111 -2.87 5.62 13.39
N THR A 112 -3.65 4.56 13.20
CA THR A 112 -3.77 3.45 14.14
C THR A 112 -4.19 2.18 13.42
N THR A 113 -3.68 1.04 13.87
CA THR A 113 -4.21 -0.26 13.50
C THR A 113 -5.40 -0.63 14.38
N ALA A 114 -6.31 -1.43 13.86
CA ALA A 114 -7.48 -1.94 14.58
C ALA A 114 -7.74 -3.40 14.20
N ASN A 115 -8.09 -4.23 15.19
CA ASN A 115 -8.38 -5.64 14.99
C ASN A 115 -9.56 -5.85 14.01
N GLY A 116 -9.41 -6.85 13.18
CA GLY A 116 -10.47 -7.48 12.41
C GLY A 116 -10.63 -8.92 12.86
N THR A 117 -10.46 -9.89 11.96
CA THR A 117 -10.28 -11.29 12.34
C THR A 117 -8.85 -11.53 12.83
N ALA A 118 -7.85 -10.92 12.19
CA ALA A 118 -6.51 -10.81 12.74
C ALA A 118 -6.50 -9.89 13.97
N THR A 119 -5.84 -10.33 15.03
CA THR A 119 -5.82 -9.63 16.32
C THR A 119 -4.40 -9.54 16.90
N ASN A 120 -4.12 -8.45 17.58
CA ASN A 120 -2.88 -8.32 18.32
C ASN A 120 -2.79 -9.25 19.56
N TYR A 121 -3.93 -9.81 19.99
CA TYR A 121 -3.97 -10.82 21.06
C TYR A 121 -3.66 -12.22 20.55
N GLY A 122 -4.03 -12.52 19.27
CA GLY A 122 -3.62 -13.72 18.55
C GLY A 122 -2.15 -13.71 18.16
N ASN A 123 -1.51 -12.55 18.23
CA ASN A 123 -0.15 -12.30 17.77
C ASN A 123 -0.01 -12.25 16.24
N ASP A 124 -1.12 -11.98 15.53
CA ASP A 124 -1.17 -11.96 14.07
C ASP A 124 -0.51 -10.70 13.50
N TYR A 125 -0.50 -9.62 14.27
CA TYR A 125 0.23 -8.39 13.95
C TYR A 125 0.58 -7.58 15.20
N GLU A 126 1.62 -6.74 15.11
CA GLU A 126 1.93 -5.77 16.15
C GLU A 126 1.13 -4.47 15.93
N THR A 127 0.53 -3.96 17.02
CA THR A 127 -0.21 -2.69 16.94
C THR A 127 0.71 -1.54 16.57
N ALA A 128 0.27 -0.73 15.61
CA ALA A 128 0.98 0.48 15.21
C ALA A 128 0.05 1.70 15.34
N SER A 129 0.54 2.74 16.00
CA SER A 129 -0.16 4.02 16.11
C SER A 129 0.82 5.17 16.23
N GLY A 130 0.45 6.33 15.72
CA GLY A 130 1.31 7.51 15.77
C GLY A 130 0.81 8.64 14.91
N THR A 131 1.71 9.59 14.62
CA THR A 131 1.44 10.72 13.75
C THR A 131 2.46 10.77 12.62
N LEU A 132 1.97 10.77 11.39
CA LEU A 132 2.78 11.06 10.20
C LEU A 132 2.91 12.57 10.04
N ASN A 133 4.14 13.01 9.74
CA ASN A 133 4.46 14.40 9.46
C ASN A 133 5.04 14.49 8.05
N TYR A 134 4.37 15.24 7.18
CA TYR A 134 4.85 15.53 5.83
C TYR A 134 5.47 16.92 5.84
N ALA A 135 6.75 17.02 5.52
CA ALA A 135 7.36 18.30 5.25
C ALA A 135 6.81 18.92 3.96
N ILE A 136 7.03 20.21 3.76
CA ILE A 136 6.68 20.88 2.50
C ILE A 136 7.41 20.17 1.36
N GLY A 137 6.66 19.76 0.34
CA GLY A 137 7.17 19.00 -0.80
C GLY A 137 7.04 17.48 -0.68
N GLU A 138 6.93 16.94 0.52
CA GLU A 138 6.72 15.50 0.71
C GLU A 138 5.30 15.08 0.36
N THR A 139 5.14 13.96 -0.35
CA THR A 139 3.84 13.41 -0.73
C THR A 139 3.60 11.98 -0.24
N THR A 140 4.63 11.30 0.29
CA THR A 140 4.52 9.88 0.65
C THR A 140 5.19 9.59 2.00
N LYS A 141 4.53 8.79 2.82
CA LYS A 141 5.07 8.18 4.04
C LYS A 141 4.72 6.70 4.09
N VAL A 142 5.57 5.93 4.73
CA VAL A 142 5.38 4.49 4.91
C VAL A 142 5.29 4.18 6.40
N VAL A 143 4.31 3.37 6.77
CA VAL A 143 4.19 2.78 8.11
C VAL A 143 4.41 1.29 7.99
N ARG A 144 5.41 0.78 8.69
CA ARG A 144 5.65 -0.65 8.78
C ARG A 144 4.87 -1.22 9.95
N VAL A 145 4.14 -2.30 9.70
CA VAL A 145 3.47 -3.12 10.72
C VAL A 145 4.11 -4.49 10.70
N ALA A 146 4.65 -4.92 11.84
CA ALA A 146 5.25 -6.24 11.96
C ALA A 146 4.16 -7.32 12.03
N LEU A 147 4.44 -8.45 11.41
CA LEU A 147 3.63 -9.66 11.39
C LEU A 147 4.50 -10.76 12.03
N PRO A 148 4.32 -11.04 13.34
CA PRO A 148 5.05 -12.12 13.98
C PRO A 148 4.58 -13.46 13.42
N GLU A 149 5.52 -14.29 12.98
CA GLU A 149 5.21 -15.64 12.52
C GLU A 149 4.94 -16.54 13.73
N HIS A 150 3.92 -17.36 13.67
CA HIS A 150 3.60 -18.35 14.70
C HIS A 150 3.23 -19.71 14.10
N ALA A 151 3.39 -20.76 14.88
CA ALA A 151 3.16 -22.12 14.40
C ALA A 151 1.66 -22.45 14.39
N GLY A 152 1.13 -22.69 13.22
CA GLY A 152 -0.26 -23.10 13.01
C GLY A 152 -0.64 -22.80 11.58
N VAL A 153 -1.54 -23.54 11.00
CA VAL A 153 -2.17 -23.19 9.73
C VAL A 153 -3.43 -22.40 10.05
N GLU A 154 -3.45 -21.16 9.65
CA GLU A 154 -4.59 -20.28 9.86
C GLU A 154 -5.31 -19.97 8.54
N GLY A 155 -6.53 -19.51 8.63
CA GLY A 155 -7.27 -19.08 7.46
C GLY A 155 -6.90 -17.63 7.09
N LEU A 156 -7.45 -17.16 5.97
CA LEU A 156 -7.34 -15.74 5.61
C LEU A 156 -7.87 -14.85 6.74
N GLU A 157 -7.03 -13.98 7.25
CA GLU A 157 -7.35 -13.04 8.29
C GLU A 157 -7.14 -11.60 7.83
N TYR A 158 -7.65 -10.61 8.58
CA TYR A 158 -7.42 -9.20 8.28
C TYR A 158 -7.42 -8.33 9.54
N PHE A 159 -6.67 -7.24 9.46
CA PHE A 159 -6.77 -6.08 10.35
C PHE A 159 -7.00 -4.80 9.53
N ARG A 160 -7.33 -3.70 10.20
CA ARG A 160 -7.48 -2.39 9.54
C ARG A 160 -6.37 -1.44 9.96
N PHE A 161 -6.05 -0.55 9.05
CA PHE A 161 -5.22 0.63 9.29
C PHE A 161 -6.04 1.87 8.99
N ASP A 162 -6.23 2.74 9.99
CA ASP A 162 -7.13 3.88 9.92
C ASP A 162 -6.36 5.21 10.08
N LEU A 163 -6.74 6.21 9.27
CA LEU A 163 -6.25 7.59 9.35
C LEU A 163 -7.26 8.49 10.07
N SER A 164 -6.78 9.45 10.87
CA SER A 164 -7.61 10.39 11.59
C SER A 164 -6.93 11.74 11.84
N SER A 165 -7.72 12.75 12.20
CA SER A 165 -7.24 14.07 12.66
C SER A 165 -6.19 14.73 11.74
N PRO A 166 -6.45 14.92 10.43
CA PRO A 166 -5.51 15.56 9.53
C PRO A 166 -5.39 17.05 9.85
N THR A 167 -4.20 17.62 9.67
CA THR A 167 -3.93 19.06 9.72
C THR A 167 -3.42 19.50 8.36
N ASN A 168 -3.91 20.60 7.81
CA ASN A 168 -3.57 21.15 6.49
C ASN A 168 -3.80 20.18 5.31
N ALA A 169 -4.65 19.20 5.50
CA ALA A 169 -5.06 18.23 4.48
C ALA A 169 -6.48 17.74 4.75
N VAL A 170 -7.10 17.07 3.78
CA VAL A 170 -8.37 16.36 3.94
C VAL A 170 -8.17 14.88 3.69
N ILE A 171 -8.90 14.04 4.43
CA ILE A 171 -8.83 12.59 4.21
C ILE A 171 -9.69 12.23 2.98
N GLY A 172 -9.06 11.60 2.00
CA GLY A 172 -9.70 11.03 0.82
C GLY A 172 -10.09 9.58 1.04
N GLN A 173 -9.08 8.70 1.24
CA GLN A 173 -9.26 7.30 1.63
C GLN A 173 -8.75 7.11 3.05
N ARG A 174 -9.68 6.79 3.96
CA ARG A 174 -9.42 6.76 5.41
C ARG A 174 -8.76 5.47 5.88
N SER A 175 -9.19 4.34 5.33
CA SER A 175 -8.88 3.02 5.88
C SER A 175 -8.31 2.10 4.82
N ALA A 176 -7.33 1.30 5.22
CA ALA A 176 -6.88 0.12 4.49
C ALA A 176 -7.34 -1.14 5.23
N MET A 177 -7.75 -2.15 4.48
CA MET A 177 -7.87 -3.52 4.97
C MET A 177 -6.59 -4.27 4.59
N VAL A 178 -5.90 -4.82 5.57
CA VAL A 178 -4.71 -5.65 5.37
C VAL A 178 -5.09 -7.09 5.61
N SER A 179 -5.06 -7.89 4.57
CA SER A 179 -5.32 -9.34 4.62
C SER A 179 -4.01 -10.10 4.78
N ILE A 180 -3.96 -10.97 5.77
CA ILE A 180 -2.82 -11.84 6.06
C ILE A 180 -3.15 -13.23 5.52
N VAL A 181 -2.23 -13.80 4.78
CA VAL A 181 -2.29 -15.16 4.23
C VAL A 181 -1.17 -15.97 4.88
N ASP A 182 -1.55 -17.09 5.48
CA ASP A 182 -0.63 -18.08 6.04
C ASP A 182 0.08 -18.92 4.95
#